data_fec395ea8961cf363e3d89539e034756
#
_entry.id   fec395ea8961cf363e3d89539e034756
#
_cell.length_a   1.000
_cell.length_b   1.000
_cell.length_c   1.000
_cell.angle_alpha   90.00
_cell.angle_beta   90.00
_cell.angle_gamma   90.00
#
_symmetry.space_group_name_H-M   'P 1'
#
loop_
_entity.id
_entity.type
_entity.pdbx_description
1 polymer ?
#
loop_
_entity_poly.entity_id
_entity_poly.type
_entity_poly.pdbx_seq_one_letter_code
_entity_poly.pdbx_strand_id
1 'polypeptide(L)'
;MRVLYERCCGLDVHKQSITACALTPEGKEIRTFGTLTDDLEELVDWLKEKKVTHVAMESTGVYWKPVYNLLEXEPIEVLVVNAQHIKAVPGRKTDVKDAEWIADLLRHGLLKGSYIPHRAQRELRELXXSVIGAV
;
A
#
# COMPACT_ATOMS: atom_id res chain seq x y z
N MET A 1 -9.99 16.49 11.91
CA MET A 1 -8.54 16.34 11.70
C MET A 1 -8.17 16.76 10.29
N ARG A 2 -7.01 17.36 10.16
CA ARG A 2 -6.62 17.94 8.89
C ARG A 2 -6.26 16.88 7.85
N VAL A 3 -6.73 17.07 6.62
CA VAL A 3 -6.40 16.18 5.52
C VAL A 3 -5.03 16.57 4.98
N LEU A 4 -4.10 15.61 5.01
CA LEU A 4 -2.75 15.85 4.53
C LEU A 4 -2.59 15.42 3.07
N TYR A 5 -3.22 14.33 2.69
CA TYR A 5 -3.14 13.82 1.32
C TYR A 5 -4.55 13.72 0.76
N GLU A 6 -4.85 14.51 -0.27
CA GLU A 6 -6.19 14.60 -0.80
C GLU A 6 -6.55 13.45 -1.73
N ARG A 7 -5.55 12.79 -2.29
CA ARG A 7 -5.78 11.68 -3.22
C ARG A 7 -4.91 10.51 -2.78
N CYS A 8 -5.51 9.61 -2.01
CA CYS A 8 -4.75 8.51 -1.44
C CYS A 8 -5.57 7.23 -1.47
N CYS A 9 -4.90 6.12 -1.23
CA CYS A 9 -5.55 4.82 -1.27
C CYS A 9 -4.95 3.91 -0.22
N GLY A 10 -5.81 3.18 0.49
CA GLY A 10 -5.39 2.12 1.38
C GLY A 10 -5.61 0.77 0.72
N LEU A 11 -4.63 -0.11 0.85
CA LEU A 11 -4.70 -1.45 0.26
C LEU A 11 -4.64 -2.49 1.37
N ASP A 12 -5.61 -3.38 1.36
CA ASP A 12 -5.62 -4.56 2.22
C ASP A 12 -5.25 -5.75 1.33
N VAL A 13 -3.99 -6.16 1.42
CA VAL A 13 -3.42 -7.12 0.48
C VAL A 13 -3.45 -8.52 1.11
N HIS A 14 -4.08 -9.44 0.42
CA HIS A 14 -4.13 -10.84 0.80
C HIS A 14 -3.54 -11.69 -0.32
N LYS A 15 -3.45 -12.98 -0.07
CA LYS A 15 -2.83 -13.89 -1.04
C LYS A 15 -3.53 -13.84 -2.39
N GLN A 16 -4.87 -13.81 -2.40
CA GLN A 16 -5.63 -13.94 -3.64
C GLN A 16 -6.51 -12.74 -3.94
N SER A 17 -6.46 -11.71 -3.11
CA SER A 17 -7.29 -10.54 -3.37
C SER A 17 -6.69 -9.31 -2.72
N ILE A 18 -6.99 -8.17 -3.30
CA ILE A 18 -6.58 -6.87 -2.78
C ILE A 18 -7.83 -6.01 -2.72
N THR A 19 -8.17 -5.55 -1.53
CA THR A 19 -9.24 -4.56 -1.38
C THR A 19 -8.62 -3.20 -1.28
N ALA A 20 -9.08 -2.29 -2.14
CA ALA A 20 -8.54 -0.94 -2.23
C ALA A 20 -9.63 0.07 -1.88
N CYS A 21 -9.27 1.03 -1.06
CA CYS A 21 -10.16 2.15 -0.75
C CYS A 21 -9.48 3.44 -1.17
N ALA A 22 -10.01 4.09 -2.18
CA ALA A 22 -9.49 5.36 -2.67
C ALA A 22 -10.29 6.51 -2.08
N LEU A 23 -9.58 7.46 -1.52
CA LEU A 23 -10.18 8.69 -0.98
C LEU A 23 -9.68 9.85 -1.81
N THR A 24 -10.60 10.54 -2.47
CA THR A 24 -10.29 11.68 -3.31
C THR A 24 -11.28 12.79 -3.02
N PRO A 25 -11.05 14.00 -3.55
CA PRO A 25 -12.05 15.05 -3.38
C PRO A 25 -13.42 14.68 -3.96
N GLU A 26 -13.45 13.75 -4.92
CA GLU A 26 -14.72 13.29 -5.50
C GLU A 26 -15.46 12.29 -4.62
N GLY A 27 -14.81 11.76 -3.59
CA GLY A 27 -15.47 10.85 -2.68
C GLY A 27 -14.64 9.60 -2.40
N LYS A 28 -15.30 8.61 -1.84
CA LYS A 28 -14.69 7.34 -1.46
C LYS A 28 -15.13 6.25 -2.44
N GLU A 29 -14.19 5.45 -2.89
CA GLU A 29 -14.52 4.31 -3.73
C GLU A 29 -13.74 3.10 -3.26
N ILE A 30 -14.45 1.98 -3.08
CA ILE A 30 -13.82 0.73 -2.65
C ILE A 30 -13.97 -0.26 -3.79
N ARG A 31 -12.86 -0.94 -4.11
CA ARG A 31 -12.85 -1.92 -5.18
C ARG A 31 -11.93 -3.06 -4.82
N THR A 32 -12.29 -4.27 -5.23
CA THR A 32 -11.49 -5.46 -4.98
C THR A 32 -10.90 -5.97 -6.28
N PHE A 33 -9.60 -6.31 -6.22
CA PHE A 33 -8.85 -6.83 -7.36
C PHE A 33 -8.29 -8.20 -7.02
N GLY A 34 -8.00 -8.99 -8.05
CA GLY A 34 -7.22 -10.20 -7.86
C GLY A 34 -5.74 -9.87 -7.73
N THR A 35 -4.91 -10.92 -7.72
CA THR A 35 -3.48 -10.74 -7.52
C THR A 35 -2.64 -11.27 -8.69
N LEU A 36 -3.27 -11.67 -9.78
CA LEU A 36 -2.52 -12.02 -10.97
C LEU A 36 -1.96 -10.77 -11.62
N THR A 37 -0.98 -10.94 -12.49
CA THR A 37 -0.31 -9.80 -13.11
C THR A 37 -1.29 -8.85 -13.77
N ASP A 38 -2.26 -9.38 -14.53
CA ASP A 38 -3.24 -8.53 -15.19
C ASP A 38 -4.09 -7.78 -14.16
N ASP A 39 -4.42 -8.43 -13.04
CA ASP A 39 -5.20 -7.80 -11.99
C ASP A 39 -4.42 -6.64 -11.37
N LEU A 40 -3.14 -6.85 -11.13
CA LEU A 40 -2.31 -5.82 -10.52
C LEU A 40 -2.14 -4.63 -11.47
N GLU A 41 -2.02 -4.89 -12.75
CA GLU A 41 -1.96 -3.82 -13.73
C GLU A 41 -3.26 -3.02 -13.76
N GLU A 42 -4.38 -3.72 -13.60
CA GLU A 42 -5.67 -3.05 -13.53
C GLU A 42 -5.76 -2.14 -12.30
N LEU A 43 -5.24 -2.63 -11.17
CA LEU A 43 -5.18 -1.83 -9.96
C LEU A 43 -4.35 -0.56 -10.19
N VAL A 44 -3.19 -0.70 -10.80
CA VAL A 44 -2.33 0.44 -11.05
C VAL A 44 -3.02 1.44 -11.97
N ASP A 45 -3.66 0.95 -13.03
CA ASP A 45 -4.39 1.84 -13.94
C ASP A 45 -5.51 2.59 -13.23
N TRP A 46 -6.21 1.90 -12.33
CA TRP A 46 -7.29 2.50 -11.56
C TRP A 46 -6.75 3.62 -10.65
N LEU A 47 -5.61 3.35 -10.00
CA LEU A 47 -5.00 4.37 -9.14
C LEU A 47 -4.55 5.58 -9.96
N LYS A 48 -4.01 5.35 -11.16
CA LYS A 48 -3.58 6.45 -12.02
C LYS A 48 -4.80 7.25 -12.53
N GLU A 49 -5.87 6.57 -12.86
CA GLU A 49 -7.09 7.22 -13.29
C GLU A 49 -7.63 8.16 -12.21
N LYS A 50 -7.53 7.72 -10.96
CA LYS A 50 -7.99 8.54 -9.83
C LYS A 50 -6.95 9.55 -9.38
N LYS A 51 -5.80 9.57 -10.02
CA LYS A 51 -4.73 10.52 -9.73
C LYS A 51 -4.25 10.40 -8.29
N VAL A 52 -4.20 9.17 -7.79
CA VAL A 52 -3.75 8.91 -6.44
C VAL A 52 -2.26 9.24 -6.33
N THR A 53 -1.89 9.95 -5.28
CA THR A 53 -0.51 10.33 -5.04
C THR A 53 0.16 9.51 -3.96
N HIS A 54 -0.62 8.94 -3.05
CA HIS A 54 -0.09 8.20 -1.91
C HIS A 54 -0.88 6.92 -1.71
N VAL A 55 -0.16 5.82 -1.47
CA VAL A 55 -0.76 4.52 -1.20
C VAL A 55 -0.13 3.97 0.06
N ALA A 56 -0.94 3.38 0.92
CA ALA A 56 -0.44 2.65 2.09
C ALA A 56 -0.96 1.22 2.04
N MET A 57 -0.12 0.27 2.40
CA MET A 57 -0.51 -1.12 2.45
C MET A 57 0.10 -1.78 3.67
N GLU A 58 -0.58 -2.82 4.14
CA GLU A 58 -0.14 -3.57 5.31
C GLU A 58 0.94 -4.57 4.91
N SER A 59 1.96 -4.71 5.75
CA SER A 59 3.13 -5.51 5.42
C SER A 59 3.05 -6.95 5.94
N THR A 60 1.85 -7.47 6.19
CA THR A 60 1.71 -8.84 6.63
C THR A 60 2.18 -9.79 5.55
N GLY A 61 3.10 -10.69 5.90
CA GLY A 61 3.63 -11.65 4.96
C GLY A 61 4.40 -11.00 3.83
N VAL A 62 4.33 -11.63 2.66
CA VAL A 62 5.10 -11.18 1.50
C VAL A 62 4.21 -10.73 0.34
N TYR A 63 2.90 -10.77 0.51
CA TYR A 63 1.99 -10.52 -0.61
C TYR A 63 1.98 -9.06 -1.06
N TRP A 64 2.48 -8.15 -0.23
CA TRP A 64 2.59 -6.74 -0.61
C TRP A 64 3.68 -6.50 -1.65
N LYS A 65 4.67 -7.40 -1.76
CA LYS A 65 5.85 -7.12 -2.58
C LYS A 65 5.56 -6.98 -4.06
N PRO A 66 4.77 -7.85 -4.71
CA PRO A 66 4.47 -7.64 -6.13
C PRO A 66 3.74 -6.33 -6.38
N VAL A 67 2.85 -5.96 -5.48
CA VAL A 67 2.12 -4.69 -5.61
C VAL A 67 3.08 -3.52 -5.51
N TYR A 68 3.95 -3.58 -4.51
CA TYR A 68 4.93 -2.51 -4.31
C TYR A 68 5.85 -2.36 -5.53
N ASN A 69 6.29 -3.48 -6.08
CA ASN A 69 7.19 -3.45 -7.23
C ASN A 69 6.54 -2.76 -8.43
N LEU A 70 5.27 -3.01 -8.66
CA LEU A 70 4.57 -2.35 -9.76
C LEU A 70 4.36 -0.87 -9.49
N LEU A 71 4.04 -0.52 -8.27
CA LEU A 71 3.78 0.89 -7.94
C LEU A 71 5.05 1.71 -7.90
N GLU A 72 6.15 1.09 -7.65
CA GLU A 72 7.43 1.79 -7.60
C GLU A 72 7.76 2.53 -8.88
N UNK A 73 7.24 2.11 -9.73
CA UNK A 73 7.47 2.64 -10.99
C UNK A 73 6.63 3.74 -11.35
N GLU A 74 5.81 4.01 -10.55
CA GLU A 74 4.84 5.06 -10.82
C GLU A 74 5.15 6.27 -9.95
N PRO A 75 4.67 7.45 -10.31
CA PRO A 75 4.88 8.63 -9.44
C PRO A 75 3.91 8.61 -8.27
N ILE A 76 3.93 7.56 -7.50
CA ILE A 76 3.07 7.35 -6.35
C ILE A 76 3.96 7.04 -5.16
N GLU A 77 3.76 7.75 -4.05
CA GLU A 77 4.45 7.45 -2.81
C GLU A 77 3.78 6.25 -2.16
N VAL A 78 4.56 5.24 -1.82
CA VAL A 78 4.01 4.01 -1.26
C VAL A 78 4.57 3.80 0.14
N LEU A 79 3.67 3.65 1.11
CA LEU A 79 4.02 3.28 2.48
C LEU A 79 3.65 1.83 2.71
N VAL A 80 4.59 1.07 3.26
CA VAL A 80 4.31 -0.28 3.73
C VAL A 80 4.33 -0.20 5.25
N VAL A 81 3.19 -0.53 5.87
CA VAL A 81 2.95 -0.23 7.27
C VAL A 81 2.79 -1.51 8.06
N ASN A 82 3.35 -1.53 9.24
CA ASN A 82 3.23 -2.65 10.15
C ASN A 82 1.78 -2.80 10.63
N ALA A 83 1.27 -4.04 10.59
CA ALA A 83 -0.10 -4.30 10.97
C ALA A 83 -0.37 -3.90 12.42
N GLN A 84 0.61 -4.10 13.30
CA GLN A 84 0.43 -3.75 14.72
C GLN A 84 0.31 -2.25 14.90
N HIS A 85 1.04 -1.48 14.09
CA HIS A 85 0.92 -0.02 14.16
C HIS A 85 -0.48 0.42 13.76
N ILE A 86 -1.03 -0.18 12.69
CA ILE A 86 -2.37 0.14 12.24
C ILE A 86 -3.40 -0.15 13.33
N LYS A 87 -3.26 -1.29 13.99
CA LYS A 87 -4.22 -1.69 15.01
C LYS A 87 -4.09 -0.85 16.27
N ALA A 88 -2.90 -0.28 16.53
CA ALA A 88 -2.66 0.47 17.76
C ALA A 88 -3.25 1.88 17.70
N VAL A 89 -3.58 2.39 16.52
CA VAL A 89 -4.14 3.74 16.43
C VAL A 89 -5.58 3.71 16.95
N PRO A 90 -5.91 4.55 17.92
CA PRO A 90 -7.27 4.54 18.48
C PRO A 90 -8.28 5.18 17.56
N GLY A 91 -9.55 4.88 17.81
CA GLY A 91 -10.65 5.53 17.13
C GLY A 91 -11.27 4.74 15.99
N ARG A 92 -10.82 3.52 15.76
CA ARG A 92 -11.40 2.72 14.69
C ARG A 92 -12.81 2.25 15.07
N LYS A 93 -13.75 2.44 14.17
CA LYS A 93 -15.08 1.90 14.34
C LYS A 93 -15.07 0.42 13.95
N THR A 94 -15.92 -0.35 14.61
CA THR A 94 -15.89 -1.80 14.44
C THR A 94 -16.30 -2.27 13.05
N ASP A 95 -17.11 -1.48 12.34
CA ASP A 95 -17.60 -1.88 11.03
C ASP A 95 -16.78 -1.31 9.87
N VAL A 96 -15.64 -0.69 10.17
CA VAL A 96 -14.79 -0.12 9.11
C VAL A 96 -13.88 -1.21 8.55
N LYS A 97 -13.86 -1.35 7.23
CA LYS A 97 -12.99 -2.31 6.57
C LYS A 97 -11.53 -1.89 6.70
N ASP A 98 -10.64 -2.88 6.65
CA ASP A 98 -9.21 -2.62 6.84
C ASP A 98 -8.68 -1.64 5.81
N ALA A 99 -9.03 -1.79 4.54
CA ALA A 99 -8.56 -0.88 3.50
C ALA A 99 -9.04 0.53 3.76
N GLU A 100 -10.27 0.68 4.19
CA GLU A 100 -10.82 2.00 4.50
C GLU A 100 -10.12 2.63 5.69
N TRP A 101 -9.82 1.82 6.73
CA TRP A 101 -9.11 2.32 7.89
C TRP A 101 -7.70 2.77 7.52
N ILE A 102 -7.00 1.95 6.71
CA ILE A 102 -5.66 2.31 6.26
C ILE A 102 -5.71 3.62 5.46
N ALA A 103 -6.67 3.74 4.56
CA ALA A 103 -6.80 4.97 3.76
C ALA A 103 -7.06 6.18 4.64
N ASP A 104 -7.91 6.02 5.64
CA ASP A 104 -8.25 7.13 6.52
C ASP A 104 -7.03 7.57 7.34
N LEU A 105 -6.28 6.62 7.85
CA LEU A 105 -5.06 6.95 8.58
C LEU A 105 -4.02 7.62 7.67
N LEU A 106 -3.87 7.10 6.46
CA LEU A 106 -2.94 7.70 5.50
C LEU A 106 -3.34 9.13 5.17
N ARG A 107 -4.61 9.33 4.88
CA ARG A 107 -5.14 10.64 4.51
C ARG A 107 -4.78 11.70 5.51
N HIS A 108 -4.78 11.36 6.79
CA HIS A 108 -4.50 12.31 7.86
C HIS A 108 -3.06 12.29 8.34
N GLY A 109 -2.19 11.54 7.65
CA GLY A 109 -0.79 11.50 7.98
C GLY A 109 -0.47 10.78 9.27
N LEU A 110 -1.31 9.82 9.67
CA LEU A 110 -1.15 9.13 10.95
C LEU A 110 -0.39 7.82 10.84
N LEU A 111 0.08 7.45 9.66
CA LEU A 111 0.83 6.22 9.47
C LEU A 111 2.32 6.50 9.40
N LYS A 112 3.10 5.65 10.05
CA LYS A 112 4.54 5.61 9.89
C LYS A 112 4.89 4.40 9.07
N GLY A 113 5.43 4.62 7.89
CA GLY A 113 5.78 3.53 7.02
C GLY A 113 7.10 2.90 7.38
N SER A 114 7.26 1.64 7.04
CA SER A 114 8.55 0.99 7.10
C SER A 114 9.42 1.51 5.97
N TYR A 115 10.71 1.63 6.23
CA TYR A 115 11.63 2.00 5.17
C TYR A 115 11.73 0.84 4.17
N ILE A 116 11.44 1.13 2.92
CA ILE A 116 11.60 0.16 1.84
C ILE A 116 12.75 0.66 0.97
N PRO A 117 13.85 -0.07 0.89
CA PRO A 117 14.97 0.39 0.07
C PRO A 117 14.56 0.56 -1.38
N HIS A 118 15.18 1.51 -2.04
CA HIS A 118 14.99 1.69 -3.47
C HIS A 118 15.17 0.35 -4.18
N ARG A 119 14.48 0.18 -5.32
CA ARG A 119 14.51 -1.10 -6.02
C ARG A 119 15.94 -1.57 -6.31
N ALA A 120 16.80 -0.66 -6.76
CA ALA A 120 18.18 -1.04 -7.04
C ALA A 120 18.89 -1.54 -5.78
N GLN A 121 18.65 -0.91 -4.64
CA GLN A 121 19.24 -1.35 -3.40
C GLN A 121 18.69 -2.68 -2.95
N ARG A 122 17.39 -2.90 -3.16
CA ARG A 122 16.80 -4.19 -2.79
C ARG A 122 17.39 -5.32 -3.62
N GLU A 123 17.53 -5.09 -4.91
CA GLU A 123 18.12 -6.11 -5.79
C GLU A 123 19.56 -6.38 -5.41
N LEU A 124 20.32 -5.34 -5.08
CA LEU A 124 21.69 -5.52 -4.66
C LEU A 124 21.79 -6.27 -3.34
N ARG A 125 20.90 -5.98 -2.40
CA ARG A 125 20.86 -6.69 -1.14
C ARG A 125 20.54 -8.17 -1.33
N GLU A 126 19.64 -8.47 -2.23
CA GLU A 126 19.30 -9.86 -2.50
C GLU A 126 20.49 -10.61 -3.10
N LEU A 127 21.21 -9.98 -3.96
CA LEU A 127 22.46 -10.57 -4.47
C LEU A 127 23.49 -10.76 -3.39
N UNK A 128 23.51 -9.83 -2.68
CA UNK A 128 24.39 -9.84 -1.69
C UNK A 128 24.17 -10.83 -0.74
N UNK A 129 23.30 -10.89 -0.61
CA UNK A 129 22.83 -11.78 0.18
C UNK A 129 23.14 -13.09 -0.27
N SER A 130 22.97 -13.23 -1.39
CA SER A 130 23.25 -14.48 -2.03
C SER A 130 24.75 -14.82 -1.97
N VAL A 131 25.52 -13.85 -2.29
CA VAL A 131 26.98 -14.01 -2.21
C VAL A 131 27.41 -14.27 -0.77
N ILE A 132 26.89 -13.52 0.15
CA ILE A 132 27.20 -13.71 1.56
C ILE A 132 26.74 -15.07 2.03
N GLY A 133 25.55 -15.49 1.59
CA GLY A 133 25.04 -16.79 1.95
C GLY A 133 25.86 -17.94 1.38
N ALA A 134 26.52 -17.71 0.26
CA ALA A 134 27.36 -18.72 -0.35
C ALA A 134 28.71 -18.84 0.35
N VAL A 135 29.11 -17.85 1.09
CA VAL A 135 30.35 -17.83 1.83
C VAL A 135 30.26 -18.61 3.19
#